data_149dc99e1537eedeef1c64882c637279
#
_entry.id   149dc99e1537eedeef1c64882c637279
#
_cell.length_a   1.000
_cell.length_b   1.000
_cell.length_c   1.000
_cell.angle_alpha   90.00
_cell.angle_beta   90.00
_cell.angle_gamma   90.00
#
_symmetry.space_group_name_H-M   'P 1'
#
loop_
_entity.id
_entity.type
_entity.pdbx_description
1 polymer ?
#
loop_
_entity_poly.entity_id
_entity_poly.type
_entity_poly.pdbx_seq_one_letter_code
_entity_poly.pdbx_strand_id
1 'polypeptide(L)'
;MKKKLLAFVLASAMVASLGACGNAGSKGSDKAQTEKSTEKKSASKAKLNTDTKTLYINLASEPQHLDPALNNTVDGACLAVNSFVGLYTYDKNDKLVPAIADGDPQVSEDGTEWNIKLKKTKWSDGSDLTAKDFVYSWNRAASKKTAADYGYLFDIVARNDDGSLKVEAPDDYSLKITLNNSCPYFNQLLAFPVFDPVPQKAVEAADPDGSNPGAWANEAGFVSNGAYTCTAWTHDSSMEYTKNPNFYDADKVKIEKLNFMLSADDTATFAAYNSGNLDFIDSISPDEVPNVKDFSDFYVADQLGTNYIGFNVNASIFDGMTEDQAKDFRKAVSLLIDRQYMVDTVGQTGQEVASSFVPTAMHDGNGKTWSQKYYDGEKTGASSIKKAVKLLESATGYKFKDNGNGTYTPSKAISFEFLTNSGTSNERAAQLIQDDLKKAGIQMTIKTEDWKVFIADRQNGNYTLCREGWIADYDDPSNMLEIFLTKSGNNDMQFGKNPIASAPQNWADYEKLLDQARTETDKAKRADILVKAEKMLMDTNAVIPLYFYNDVYMMKSNVSGVYETLTGNKYFMYATKSAK
;
A
#
# COMPACT_ATOMS: atom_id res chain seq x y z
N MET A 1 -15.79 26.00 -61.46
CA MET A 1 -14.72 26.00 -62.48
C MET A 1 -13.48 25.33 -61.87
N LYS A 2 -13.08 24.22 -62.52
CA LYS A 2 -11.74 23.66 -62.74
C LYS A 2 -10.78 23.58 -61.56
N LYS A 3 -10.49 22.34 -61.03
CA LYS A 3 -9.43 21.35 -61.45
C LYS A 3 -8.01 21.85 -61.13
N LYS A 4 -7.18 21.11 -60.38
CA LYS A 4 -6.41 19.86 -60.58
C LYS A 4 -5.57 19.61 -59.32
N LEU A 5 -5.53 18.49 -58.66
CA LEU A 5 -4.74 17.26 -58.82
C LEU A 5 -3.25 17.46 -59.22
N LEU A 6 -2.32 17.06 -58.33
CA LEU A 6 -1.15 16.26 -58.70
C LEU A 6 -0.56 15.51 -57.50
N ALA A 7 -0.50 14.19 -57.66
CA ALA A 7 0.27 13.24 -56.85
C ALA A 7 1.67 13.07 -57.45
N PHE A 8 2.69 12.77 -56.64
CA PHE A 8 3.88 12.05 -57.07
C PHE A 8 4.44 11.17 -55.94
N VAL A 9 4.69 10.04 -56.30
CA VAL A 9 5.07 8.71 -55.91
C VAL A 9 6.60 8.52 -56.12
N LEU A 10 7.12 7.47 -55.46
CA LEU A 10 8.39 6.73 -55.67
C LEU A 10 9.61 7.19 -54.83
N ALA A 11 10.48 6.31 -54.37
CA ALA A 11 10.56 4.83 -54.23
C ALA A 11 11.85 4.47 -53.45
N SER A 12 11.77 3.39 -52.75
CA SER A 12 12.74 2.30 -52.54
C SER A 12 14.25 2.52 -52.59
N ALA A 13 14.96 2.01 -51.57
CA ALA A 13 16.13 1.17 -51.82
C ALA A 13 16.38 0.21 -50.63
N MET A 14 16.20 -1.08 -50.87
CA MET A 14 16.75 -2.20 -50.09
C MET A 14 18.24 -2.31 -50.36
N VAL A 15 19.02 -2.65 -49.33
CA VAL A 15 20.24 -3.44 -49.51
C VAL A 15 20.27 -4.53 -48.44
N ALA A 16 20.16 -5.75 -48.90
CA ALA A 16 20.43 -6.96 -48.15
C ALA A 16 21.93 -7.31 -48.29
N SER A 17 22.54 -7.81 -47.22
CA SER A 17 23.72 -8.66 -47.34
C SER A 17 23.65 -9.79 -46.31
N LEU A 18 23.60 -10.99 -46.90
CA LEU A 18 23.72 -12.30 -46.25
C LEU A 18 25.19 -12.56 -45.84
N GLY A 19 25.34 -13.26 -44.75
CA GLY A 19 26.57 -13.93 -44.36
C GLY A 19 26.30 -15.02 -43.36
N ALA A 20 26.47 -16.26 -43.75
CA ALA A 20 25.96 -17.47 -43.13
C ALA A 20 26.98 -18.18 -42.22
N CYS A 21 26.43 -19.10 -41.41
CA CYS A 21 26.95 -20.38 -40.88
C CYS A 21 27.81 -20.41 -39.62
N GLY A 22 27.31 -21.21 -38.67
CA GLY A 22 28.13 -22.07 -37.83
C GLY A 22 27.58 -22.47 -36.48
N ASN A 23 26.69 -23.40 -36.46
CA ASN A 23 26.52 -24.63 -35.67
C ASN A 23 26.58 -24.65 -34.12
N ALA A 24 25.50 -25.13 -33.55
CA ALA A 24 25.26 -26.13 -32.51
C ALA A 24 25.60 -25.83 -31.05
N GLY A 25 24.57 -25.86 -30.24
CA GLY A 25 24.60 -26.61 -28.99
C GLY A 25 24.05 -25.94 -27.74
N SER A 26 22.90 -26.46 -27.31
CA SER A 26 22.49 -26.57 -25.91
C SER A 26 21.51 -25.52 -25.34
N LYS A 27 20.40 -26.08 -24.94
CA LYS A 27 19.21 -25.52 -24.30
C LYS A 27 19.48 -24.71 -23.04
N GLY A 28 18.88 -23.54 -22.97
CA GLY A 28 18.59 -22.79 -21.75
C GLY A 28 17.49 -21.81 -22.11
N SER A 29 16.28 -22.07 -21.63
CA SER A 29 15.12 -21.20 -21.89
C SER A 29 15.08 -20.07 -20.87
N ASP A 30 15.81 -19.00 -21.10
CA ASP A 30 15.53 -17.71 -20.48
C ASP A 30 14.68 -16.89 -21.44
N LYS A 31 13.40 -16.75 -21.09
CA LYS A 31 12.56 -15.72 -21.68
C LYS A 31 12.95 -14.39 -21.04
N ALA A 32 13.90 -13.70 -21.63
CA ALA A 32 14.07 -12.28 -21.41
C ALA A 32 12.77 -11.57 -21.77
N GLN A 33 12.11 -10.97 -20.81
CA GLN A 33 11.12 -9.93 -21.04
C GLN A 33 11.79 -8.83 -21.86
N THR A 34 11.31 -8.63 -23.06
CA THR A 34 11.72 -7.51 -23.89
C THR A 34 11.05 -6.28 -23.32
N GLU A 35 11.75 -5.54 -22.46
CA GLU A 35 11.40 -4.17 -22.13
C GLU A 35 11.28 -3.39 -23.45
N LYS A 36 10.06 -2.99 -23.79
CA LYS A 36 9.85 -1.92 -24.76
C LYS A 36 10.31 -0.63 -24.07
N SER A 37 11.58 -0.28 -24.22
CA SER A 37 12.03 1.08 -23.91
C SER A 37 11.35 2.02 -24.90
N THR A 38 10.20 2.57 -24.51
CA THR A 38 9.68 3.79 -25.10
C THR A 38 10.66 4.89 -24.72
N GLU A 39 11.38 5.45 -25.68
CA GLU A 39 12.19 6.65 -25.44
C GLU A 39 11.28 7.72 -24.84
N LYS A 40 11.49 8.04 -23.56
CA LYS A 40 10.77 9.14 -22.90
C LYS A 40 11.12 10.44 -23.58
N LYS A 41 10.14 11.31 -23.76
CA LYS A 41 10.34 12.70 -24.19
C LYS A 41 11.24 13.43 -23.19
N SER A 42 11.75 14.61 -23.56
CA SER A 42 12.39 15.53 -22.61
C SER A 42 11.44 15.83 -21.44
N ALA A 43 11.99 16.34 -20.34
CA ALA A 43 11.17 16.77 -19.20
C ALA A 43 10.07 17.75 -19.61
N SER A 44 9.00 17.81 -18.83
CA SER A 44 7.91 18.77 -19.00
C SER A 44 8.46 20.21 -18.99
N LYS A 45 7.70 21.16 -19.55
CA LYS A 45 8.06 22.59 -19.52
C LYS A 45 7.70 23.26 -18.19
N ALA A 46 7.46 22.49 -17.15
CA ALA A 46 7.15 23.01 -15.83
C ALA A 46 8.31 23.86 -15.31
N LYS A 47 8.01 25.01 -14.71
CA LYS A 47 9.01 25.93 -14.17
C LYS A 47 9.80 25.24 -13.04
N LEU A 48 11.12 25.37 -13.05
CA LEU A 48 11.98 24.88 -11.99
C LEU A 48 12.00 25.85 -10.81
N ASN A 49 12.04 25.32 -9.61
CA ASN A 49 12.35 26.06 -8.39
C ASN A 49 13.88 26.09 -8.23
N THR A 50 14.44 27.24 -7.99
CA THR A 50 15.89 27.46 -7.89
C THR A 50 16.45 27.38 -6.46
N ASP A 51 15.59 27.24 -5.44
CA ASP A 51 16.02 26.96 -4.08
C ASP A 51 16.58 25.55 -3.99
N THR A 52 17.89 25.42 -3.86
CA THR A 52 18.60 24.13 -3.83
C THR A 52 18.66 23.50 -2.45
N LYS A 53 18.11 24.16 -1.43
CA LYS A 53 18.17 23.74 -0.03
C LYS A 53 16.85 23.19 0.48
N THR A 54 15.75 23.55 -0.15
CA THR A 54 14.41 23.11 0.20
C THR A 54 13.81 22.27 -0.91
N LEU A 55 13.22 21.15 -0.55
CA LEU A 55 12.38 20.34 -1.45
C LEU A 55 10.91 20.61 -1.10
N TYR A 56 10.13 21.05 -2.08
CA TYR A 56 8.71 21.33 -1.95
C TYR A 56 7.90 20.14 -2.50
N ILE A 57 7.13 19.50 -1.64
CA ILE A 57 6.50 18.21 -1.87
C ILE A 57 5.00 18.34 -1.65
N ASN A 58 4.18 17.72 -2.48
CA ASN A 58 2.80 17.45 -2.14
C ASN A 58 2.72 16.10 -1.41
N LEU A 59 1.98 16.07 -0.31
CA LEU A 59 1.46 14.88 0.34
C LEU A 59 -0.06 14.96 0.27
N ALA A 60 -0.72 13.89 -0.17
CA ALA A 60 -2.13 13.94 -0.53
C ALA A 60 -3.06 14.24 0.65
N SER A 61 -2.70 13.82 1.86
CA SER A 61 -3.52 14.03 3.05
C SER A 61 -2.71 14.31 4.30
N GLU A 62 -3.35 14.84 5.32
CA GLU A 62 -2.78 14.94 6.65
C GLU A 62 -2.65 13.55 7.28
N PRO A 63 -1.47 13.19 7.85
CA PRO A 63 -1.30 11.92 8.54
C PRO A 63 -2.21 11.84 9.76
N GLN A 64 -2.78 10.68 9.99
CA GLN A 64 -3.60 10.43 11.18
C GLN A 64 -2.73 10.39 12.44
N HIS A 65 -1.58 9.73 12.34
CA HIS A 65 -0.59 9.59 13.41
C HIS A 65 0.82 9.67 12.85
N LEU A 66 1.73 10.32 13.60
CA LEU A 66 3.18 10.30 13.34
C LEU A 66 3.94 9.42 14.34
N ASP A 67 3.28 8.93 15.39
CA ASP A 67 3.82 7.89 16.25
C ASP A 67 3.99 6.60 15.46
N PRO A 68 5.22 6.04 15.32
CA PRO A 68 5.46 4.82 14.55
C PRO A 68 4.62 3.62 15.01
N ALA A 69 4.23 3.56 16.28
CA ALA A 69 3.39 2.48 16.80
C ALA A 69 1.92 2.59 16.35
N LEU A 70 1.44 3.79 15.99
CA LEU A 70 0.03 4.05 15.69
C LEU A 70 -0.24 4.31 14.21
N ASN A 71 0.80 4.60 13.43
CA ASN A 71 0.61 4.85 12.00
C ASN A 71 0.20 3.56 11.27
N ASN A 72 -0.85 3.67 10.45
CA ASN A 72 -1.36 2.60 9.59
C ASN A 72 -1.70 3.10 8.19
N THR A 73 -1.15 4.25 7.77
CA THR A 73 -1.42 4.88 6.46
C THR A 73 -0.13 5.12 5.69
N VAL A 74 -0.21 5.09 4.36
CA VAL A 74 0.94 5.32 3.47
C VAL A 74 1.51 6.73 3.64
N ASP A 75 0.65 7.77 3.75
CA ASP A 75 1.09 9.15 3.96
C ASP A 75 1.86 9.29 5.27
N GLY A 76 1.33 8.69 6.36
CA GLY A 76 2.02 8.67 7.64
C GLY A 76 3.33 7.87 7.60
N ALA A 77 3.37 6.75 6.88
CA ALA A 77 4.60 5.95 6.69
C ALA A 77 5.67 6.72 5.91
N CYS A 78 5.28 7.47 4.86
CA CYS A 78 6.19 8.36 4.12
C CYS A 78 6.86 9.38 5.04
N LEU A 79 6.11 9.99 5.97
CA LEU A 79 6.67 10.91 6.96
C LEU A 79 7.49 10.18 8.02
N ALA A 80 7.05 8.99 8.46
CA ALA A 80 7.74 8.19 9.46
C ALA A 80 9.15 7.77 8.98
N VAL A 81 9.31 7.21 7.79
CA VAL A 81 10.63 6.77 7.27
C VAL A 81 11.61 7.91 7.01
N ASN A 82 11.14 9.16 7.01
CA ASN A 82 11.99 10.35 6.94
C ASN A 82 12.25 10.98 8.32
N SER A 83 11.41 10.67 9.34
CA SER A 83 11.52 11.17 10.72
C SER A 83 12.16 10.17 11.67
N PHE A 84 11.98 8.88 11.42
CA PHE A 84 12.49 7.78 12.23
C PHE A 84 13.31 6.82 11.37
N VAL A 85 14.07 5.98 12.03
CA VAL A 85 14.79 4.88 11.40
C VAL A 85 14.96 3.74 12.41
N GLY A 86 14.67 2.53 11.95
CA GLY A 86 14.78 1.30 12.71
C GLY A 86 16.17 0.67 12.68
N LEU A 87 16.20 -0.62 12.98
CA LEU A 87 17.43 -1.41 12.94
C LEU A 87 17.97 -1.52 11.51
N TYR A 88 17.07 -1.69 10.54
CA TYR A 88 17.35 -1.79 9.10
C TYR A 88 16.49 -0.80 8.33
N THR A 89 16.85 -0.59 7.08
CA THR A 89 16.10 0.23 6.11
C THR A 89 16.26 -0.35 4.70
N TYR A 90 15.50 0.13 3.73
CA TYR A 90 15.67 -0.25 2.33
C TYR A 90 16.50 0.77 1.57
N ASP A 91 17.39 0.31 0.69
CA ASP A 91 18.07 1.17 -0.27
C ASP A 91 17.21 1.37 -1.54
N LYS A 92 17.70 2.20 -2.46
CA LYS A 92 17.01 2.52 -3.73
C LYS A 92 16.82 1.32 -4.69
N ASN A 93 17.31 0.14 -4.36
CA ASN A 93 17.15 -1.10 -5.14
C ASN A 93 16.33 -2.13 -4.34
N ASP A 94 15.52 -1.67 -3.39
CA ASP A 94 14.72 -2.51 -2.47
C ASP A 94 15.53 -3.53 -1.67
N LYS A 95 16.82 -3.27 -1.50
CA LYS A 95 17.67 -4.12 -0.69
C LYS A 95 17.63 -3.67 0.76
N LEU A 96 17.33 -4.61 1.66
CA LEU A 96 17.42 -4.40 3.10
C LEU A 96 18.89 -4.18 3.51
N VAL A 97 19.16 -3.07 4.19
CA VAL A 97 20.50 -2.66 4.63
C VAL A 97 20.51 -2.24 6.10
N PRO A 98 21.62 -2.43 6.84
CA PRO A 98 21.72 -1.98 8.22
C PRO A 98 21.63 -0.46 8.36
N ALA A 99 20.70 0.01 9.21
CA ALA A 99 20.55 1.42 9.59
C ALA A 99 21.14 1.67 10.98
N ILE A 100 20.37 1.50 12.06
CA ILE A 100 20.90 1.60 13.43
C ILE A 100 21.67 0.32 13.81
N ALA A 101 21.35 -0.81 13.20
CA ALA A 101 22.16 -2.01 13.36
C ALA A 101 23.60 -1.81 12.85
N ASP A 102 24.58 -2.33 13.58
CA ASP A 102 25.99 -2.34 13.18
C ASP A 102 26.33 -3.66 12.47
N GLY A 103 25.80 -3.82 11.24
CA GLY A 103 25.95 -5.01 10.41
C GLY A 103 24.76 -5.98 10.48
N ASP A 104 25.00 -7.20 9.98
CA ASP A 104 23.99 -8.25 9.95
C ASP A 104 23.77 -8.87 11.35
N PRO A 105 22.56 -9.38 11.65
CA PRO A 105 22.26 -10.03 12.92
C PRO A 105 23.01 -11.36 13.04
N GLN A 106 23.38 -11.74 14.26
CA GLN A 106 23.76 -13.11 14.57
C GLN A 106 22.52 -13.92 14.93
N VAL A 107 22.14 -14.86 14.08
CA VAL A 107 20.93 -15.67 14.22
C VAL A 107 21.32 -17.10 14.61
N SER A 108 20.61 -17.69 15.57
CA SER A 108 20.78 -19.09 15.95
C SER A 108 20.46 -20.04 14.79
N GLU A 109 20.97 -21.28 14.85
CA GLU A 109 20.77 -22.28 13.81
C GLU A 109 19.29 -22.63 13.57
N ASP A 110 18.47 -22.59 14.63
CA ASP A 110 17.03 -22.80 14.57
C ASP A 110 16.22 -21.54 14.16
N GLY A 111 16.92 -20.39 13.96
CA GLY A 111 16.30 -19.13 13.53
C GLY A 111 15.48 -18.41 14.60
N THR A 112 15.56 -18.82 15.88
CA THR A 112 14.72 -18.27 16.95
C THR A 112 15.41 -17.20 17.79
N GLU A 113 16.74 -17.21 17.93
CA GLU A 113 17.48 -16.18 18.66
C GLU A 113 18.20 -15.24 17.70
N TRP A 114 17.99 -13.94 17.89
CA TRP A 114 18.59 -12.86 17.09
C TRP A 114 19.40 -11.94 18.00
N ASN A 115 20.68 -11.79 17.73
CA ASN A 115 21.56 -10.87 18.44
C ASN A 115 22.04 -9.79 17.47
N ILE A 116 21.73 -8.51 17.79
CA ILE A 116 21.99 -7.36 16.94
C ILE A 116 22.85 -6.37 17.70
N LYS A 117 23.98 -5.96 17.12
CA LYS A 117 24.79 -4.85 17.61
C LYS A 117 24.25 -3.54 17.05
N LEU A 118 24.34 -2.46 17.83
CA LEU A 118 23.86 -1.14 17.47
C LEU A 118 25.00 -0.16 17.27
N LYS A 119 24.88 0.73 16.28
CA LYS A 119 25.71 1.91 16.15
C LYS A 119 25.44 2.85 17.31
N LYS A 120 26.46 3.58 17.75
CA LYS A 120 26.29 4.70 18.68
C LYS A 120 25.70 5.89 17.92
N THR A 121 24.46 6.19 18.20
CA THR A 121 23.73 7.27 17.54
C THR A 121 22.90 8.05 18.57
N LYS A 122 22.24 9.11 18.12
CA LYS A 122 21.53 10.06 18.98
C LYS A 122 20.12 10.31 18.50
N TRP A 123 19.29 10.68 19.42
CA TRP A 123 18.02 11.35 19.16
C TRP A 123 18.24 12.78 18.66
N SER A 124 17.23 13.39 18.05
CA SER A 124 17.28 14.75 17.53
C SER A 124 17.55 15.81 18.62
N ASP A 125 17.21 15.53 19.87
CA ASP A 125 17.50 16.38 21.02
C ASP A 125 18.95 16.25 21.56
N GLY A 126 19.75 15.36 20.96
CA GLY A 126 21.14 15.10 21.32
C GLY A 126 21.33 14.04 22.41
N SER A 127 20.29 13.48 22.98
CA SER A 127 20.38 12.32 23.89
C SER A 127 20.81 11.05 23.15
N ASP A 128 21.42 10.11 23.86
CA ASP A 128 21.88 8.86 23.27
C ASP A 128 20.69 7.94 22.98
N LEU A 129 20.69 7.31 21.78
CA LEU A 129 19.79 6.25 21.42
C LEU A 129 20.44 4.90 21.77
N THR A 130 19.72 4.05 22.50
CA THR A 130 20.25 2.80 23.05
C THR A 130 19.33 1.62 22.75
N ALA A 131 19.81 0.40 23.02
CA ALA A 131 19.01 -0.80 22.92
C ALA A 131 17.76 -0.80 23.82
N LYS A 132 17.78 -0.03 24.92
CA LYS A 132 16.65 0.13 25.85
C LYS A 132 15.46 0.84 25.18
N ASP A 133 15.74 1.75 24.24
CA ASP A 133 14.69 2.45 23.48
C ASP A 133 13.90 1.46 22.61
N PHE A 134 14.56 0.47 22.00
CA PHE A 134 13.90 -0.62 21.25
C PHE A 134 13.09 -1.52 22.18
N VAL A 135 13.65 -1.93 23.32
CA VAL A 135 12.92 -2.75 24.31
C VAL A 135 11.65 -2.03 24.76
N TYR A 136 11.74 -0.75 25.08
CA TYR A 136 10.59 0.07 25.46
C TYR A 136 9.56 0.16 24.33
N SER A 137 10.00 0.54 23.13
CA SER A 137 9.13 0.80 21.97
C SER A 137 8.33 -0.42 21.57
N TRP A 138 8.98 -1.59 21.49
CA TRP A 138 8.34 -2.82 21.08
C TRP A 138 7.33 -3.32 22.13
N ASN A 139 7.67 -3.26 23.43
CA ASN A 139 6.72 -3.59 24.50
C ASN A 139 5.52 -2.64 24.51
N ARG A 140 5.76 -1.35 24.24
CA ARG A 140 4.71 -0.36 24.11
C ARG A 140 3.80 -0.67 22.92
N ALA A 141 4.35 -0.88 21.72
CA ALA A 141 3.58 -1.18 20.52
C ALA A 141 2.78 -2.50 20.64
N ALA A 142 3.34 -3.51 21.32
CA ALA A 142 2.67 -4.79 21.58
C ALA A 142 1.61 -4.72 22.69
N SER A 143 1.52 -3.59 23.41
CA SER A 143 0.62 -3.42 24.56
C SER A 143 -0.82 -3.14 24.11
N LYS A 144 -1.79 -3.82 24.74
CA LYS A 144 -3.22 -3.50 24.55
C LYS A 144 -3.57 -2.05 24.92
N LYS A 145 -2.77 -1.42 25.77
CA LYS A 145 -2.98 -0.03 26.18
C LYS A 145 -2.68 0.94 25.06
N THR A 146 -1.66 0.66 24.24
CA THR A 146 -1.33 1.44 23.07
C THR A 146 -2.35 1.23 21.94
N ALA A 147 -2.99 0.06 21.90
CA ALA A 147 -3.98 -0.33 20.90
C ALA A 147 -3.48 -0.13 19.44
N ALA A 148 -2.19 -0.42 19.22
CA ALA A 148 -1.59 -0.30 17.89
C ALA A 148 -2.22 -1.30 16.92
N ASP A 149 -2.65 -0.82 15.73
CA ASP A 149 -3.25 -1.67 14.68
C ASP A 149 -2.28 -2.77 14.23
N TYR A 150 -0.99 -2.48 14.20
CA TYR A 150 0.09 -3.42 13.90
C TYR A 150 0.64 -4.17 15.12
N GLY A 151 0.02 -4.05 16.29
CA GLY A 151 0.46 -4.72 17.52
C GLY A 151 0.56 -6.25 17.38
N TYR A 152 -0.23 -6.85 16.51
CA TYR A 152 -0.21 -8.29 16.22
C TYR A 152 1.10 -8.76 15.58
N LEU A 153 1.88 -7.90 14.91
CA LEU A 153 3.18 -8.25 14.33
C LEU A 153 4.20 -8.69 15.40
N PHE A 154 4.02 -8.25 16.66
CA PHE A 154 4.85 -8.70 17.76
C PHE A 154 4.47 -10.08 18.33
N ASP A 155 3.40 -10.70 17.84
CA ASP A 155 3.01 -12.06 18.27
C ASP A 155 4.04 -13.13 17.87
N ILE A 156 4.95 -12.82 16.93
CA ILE A 156 6.08 -13.67 16.57
C ILE A 156 7.20 -13.66 17.61
N VAL A 157 7.29 -12.60 18.43
CA VAL A 157 8.28 -12.48 19.50
C VAL A 157 7.78 -13.23 20.73
N ALA A 158 8.64 -14.07 21.31
CA ALA A 158 8.30 -14.80 22.52
C ALA A 158 8.01 -13.83 23.69
N ARG A 159 7.26 -14.30 24.67
CA ARG A 159 6.90 -13.49 25.85
C ARG A 159 7.48 -14.10 27.12
N ASN A 160 7.78 -13.23 28.08
CA ASN A 160 8.10 -13.56 29.46
C ASN A 160 6.81 -13.89 30.24
N ASP A 161 6.97 -14.43 31.45
CA ASP A 161 5.86 -14.80 32.33
C ASP A 161 4.98 -13.60 32.72
N ASP A 162 5.53 -12.37 32.72
CA ASP A 162 4.82 -11.13 32.99
C ASP A 162 4.09 -10.56 31.76
N GLY A 163 4.19 -11.23 30.61
CA GLY A 163 3.58 -10.85 29.35
C GLY A 163 4.41 -9.89 28.50
N SER A 164 5.54 -9.38 28.99
CA SER A 164 6.47 -8.57 28.21
C SER A 164 7.13 -9.39 27.10
N LEU A 165 7.58 -8.72 26.04
CA LEU A 165 8.31 -9.38 24.94
C LEU A 165 9.68 -9.85 25.41
N LYS A 166 10.14 -11.02 24.92
CA LYS A 166 11.53 -11.46 25.08
C LYS A 166 12.45 -10.69 24.15
N VAL A 167 12.55 -9.40 24.39
CA VAL A 167 13.51 -8.49 23.79
C VAL A 167 14.31 -7.86 24.93
N GLU A 168 15.62 -7.99 24.88
CA GLU A 168 16.53 -7.64 25.97
C GLU A 168 17.63 -6.71 25.48
N ALA A 169 18.07 -5.81 26.33
CA ALA A 169 19.24 -4.96 26.14
C ALA A 169 20.37 -5.41 27.08
N PRO A 170 21.20 -6.40 26.70
CA PRO A 170 22.30 -6.88 27.55
C PRO A 170 23.31 -5.79 27.90
N ASP A 171 23.47 -4.84 27.02
CA ASP A 171 24.19 -3.58 27.20
C ASP A 171 23.51 -2.46 26.39
N ASP A 172 24.00 -1.22 26.46
CA ASP A 172 23.38 -0.08 25.78
C ASP A 172 23.38 -0.19 24.24
N TYR A 173 24.20 -1.06 23.65
CA TYR A 173 24.37 -1.21 22.19
C TYR A 173 24.26 -2.64 21.70
N SER A 174 23.55 -3.48 22.45
CA SER A 174 23.26 -4.86 22.07
C SER A 174 21.80 -5.16 22.33
N LEU A 175 21.14 -5.72 21.33
CA LEU A 175 19.75 -6.18 21.42
C LEU A 175 19.71 -7.68 21.21
N LYS A 176 19.04 -8.40 22.12
CA LYS A 176 18.74 -9.83 22.00
C LYS A 176 17.24 -10.01 21.88
N ILE A 177 16.81 -10.76 20.85
CA ILE A 177 15.41 -11.03 20.55
C ILE A 177 15.21 -12.53 20.49
N THR A 178 14.14 -13.03 21.12
CA THR A 178 13.75 -14.44 21.04
C THR A 178 12.39 -14.54 20.35
N LEU A 179 12.31 -15.28 19.27
CA LEU A 179 11.09 -15.57 18.53
C LEU A 179 10.43 -16.86 19.05
N ASN A 180 9.11 -16.98 18.88
CA ASN A 180 8.39 -18.23 19.16
C ASN A 180 8.79 -19.35 18.21
N ASN A 181 9.06 -19.03 16.95
CA ASN A 181 9.50 -19.92 15.88
C ASN A 181 10.36 -19.13 14.90
N SER A 182 11.09 -19.82 14.03
CA SER A 182 11.76 -19.15 12.90
C SER A 182 10.76 -18.41 12.04
N CYS A 183 11.06 -17.15 11.70
CA CYS A 183 10.22 -16.30 10.87
C CYS A 183 11.01 -15.87 9.62
N PRO A 184 10.62 -16.26 8.40
CA PRO A 184 11.41 -16.03 7.19
C PRO A 184 11.47 -14.54 6.76
N TYR A 185 10.54 -13.72 7.24
CA TYR A 185 10.45 -12.28 6.94
C TYR A 185 10.79 -11.37 8.14
N PHE A 186 11.28 -11.93 9.25
CA PHE A 186 11.54 -11.12 10.45
C PHE A 186 12.56 -10.00 10.21
N ASN A 187 13.58 -10.22 9.38
CA ASN A 187 14.52 -9.19 9.00
C ASN A 187 13.86 -8.00 8.29
N GLN A 188 12.79 -8.23 7.52
CA GLN A 188 12.04 -7.17 6.83
C GLN A 188 11.22 -6.35 7.84
N LEU A 189 10.64 -7.01 8.86
CA LEU A 189 9.92 -6.32 9.94
C LEU A 189 10.83 -5.35 10.71
N LEU A 190 12.13 -5.63 10.81
CA LEU A 190 13.10 -4.75 11.47
C LEU A 190 13.36 -3.43 10.71
N ALA A 191 12.79 -3.27 9.52
CA ALA A 191 12.77 -2.04 8.74
C ALA A 191 11.37 -1.40 8.65
N PHE A 192 10.36 -2.02 9.26
CA PHE A 192 9.00 -1.51 9.23
C PHE A 192 8.75 -0.56 10.41
N PRO A 193 8.11 0.62 10.19
CA PRO A 193 8.06 1.69 11.19
C PRO A 193 7.55 1.30 12.57
N VAL A 194 6.63 0.33 12.72
CA VAL A 194 6.16 -0.11 14.04
C VAL A 194 7.27 -0.69 14.92
N PHE A 195 8.38 -1.16 14.30
CA PHE A 195 9.58 -1.66 14.99
C PHE A 195 10.63 -0.56 15.22
N ASP A 196 10.37 0.68 14.81
CA ASP A 196 11.26 1.79 15.07
C ASP A 196 11.30 2.15 16.57
N PRO A 197 12.42 2.68 17.06
CA PRO A 197 12.51 3.15 18.43
C PRO A 197 11.73 4.45 18.60
N VAL A 198 11.12 4.65 19.78
CA VAL A 198 10.52 5.91 20.20
C VAL A 198 11.17 6.41 21.50
N PRO A 199 11.27 7.72 21.72
CA PRO A 199 11.98 8.29 22.88
C PRO A 199 11.13 8.15 24.15
N GLN A 200 11.37 7.12 24.97
CA GLN A 200 10.59 6.80 26.17
C GLN A 200 10.26 8.04 27.00
N LYS A 201 11.27 8.86 27.30
CA LYS A 201 11.10 10.06 28.15
C LYS A 201 10.09 11.05 27.57
N ALA A 202 10.09 11.27 26.24
CA ALA A 202 9.17 12.19 25.57
C ALA A 202 7.75 11.61 25.54
N VAL A 203 7.64 10.31 25.25
CA VAL A 203 6.36 9.59 25.23
C VAL A 203 5.68 9.66 26.60
N GLU A 204 6.39 9.27 27.67
CA GLU A 204 5.85 9.26 29.04
C GLU A 204 5.57 10.66 29.61
N ALA A 205 6.32 11.67 29.16
CA ALA A 205 6.07 13.05 29.58
C ALA A 205 4.78 13.62 28.95
N ALA A 206 4.47 13.23 27.72
CA ALA A 206 3.28 13.69 27.00
C ALA A 206 2.00 12.92 27.41
N ASP A 207 2.15 11.66 27.82
CA ASP A 207 1.05 10.76 28.19
C ASP A 207 1.39 9.95 29.46
N PRO A 208 1.45 10.59 30.65
CA PRO A 208 1.90 9.93 31.88
C PRO A 208 1.00 8.78 32.35
N ASP A 209 -0.28 8.80 32.02
CA ASP A 209 -1.23 7.75 32.37
C ASP A 209 -1.51 6.76 31.23
N GLY A 210 -0.97 7.03 30.03
CA GLY A 210 -1.12 6.23 28.82
C GLY A 210 -2.55 6.19 28.27
N SER A 211 -3.32 7.24 28.49
CA SER A 211 -4.69 7.37 27.97
C SER A 211 -4.75 7.95 26.55
N ASN A 212 -3.66 8.56 26.08
CA ASN A 212 -3.51 9.14 24.73
C ASN A 212 -2.14 8.80 24.13
N PRO A 213 -1.91 7.57 23.71
CA PRO A 213 -0.59 7.08 23.31
C PRO A 213 0.12 7.92 22.23
N GLY A 214 -0.63 8.56 21.30
CA GLY A 214 -0.08 9.37 20.22
C GLY A 214 0.27 10.81 20.61
N ALA A 215 -0.07 11.28 21.81
CA ALA A 215 0.03 12.69 22.21
C ALA A 215 1.42 13.31 21.99
N TRP A 216 2.48 12.53 22.15
CA TRP A 216 3.86 12.98 22.05
C TRP A 216 4.31 13.39 20.64
N ALA A 217 3.60 12.94 19.60
CA ALA A 217 3.93 13.14 18.19
C ALA A 217 2.77 13.77 17.36
N ASN A 218 1.81 14.44 18.05
CA ASN A 218 0.67 15.07 17.38
C ASN A 218 0.92 16.53 16.99
N GLU A 219 2.08 17.07 17.34
CA GLU A 219 2.48 18.44 17.05
C GLU A 219 3.95 18.49 16.62
N ALA A 220 4.34 19.57 15.93
CA ALA A 220 5.75 19.77 15.57
C ALA A 220 6.65 19.82 16.79
N GLY A 221 7.92 19.43 16.62
CA GLY A 221 8.94 19.47 17.66
C GLY A 221 9.11 18.17 18.45
N PHE A 222 8.42 17.11 18.07
CA PHE A 222 8.65 15.80 18.69
C PHE A 222 10.07 15.28 18.42
N VAL A 223 10.61 14.53 19.38
CA VAL A 223 11.94 13.93 19.29
C VAL A 223 11.91 12.75 18.34
N SER A 224 12.85 12.68 17.41
CA SER A 224 12.95 11.63 16.39
C SER A 224 14.42 11.26 16.14
N ASN A 225 14.70 10.22 15.34
CA ASN A 225 16.06 9.77 15.06
C ASN A 225 16.38 9.64 13.56
N GLY A 226 15.43 10.00 12.68
CA GLY A 226 15.60 9.94 11.23
C GLY A 226 16.36 11.12 10.65
N ALA A 227 16.37 11.20 9.32
CA ALA A 227 17.12 12.22 8.58
C ALA A 227 16.60 13.65 8.79
N TYR A 228 15.32 13.78 9.12
CA TYR A 228 14.63 15.05 9.32
C TYR A 228 13.81 15.05 10.61
N THR A 229 13.58 16.24 11.17
CA THR A 229 12.71 16.49 12.31
C THR A 229 11.57 17.41 11.91
N CYS A 230 10.35 17.13 12.31
CA CYS A 230 9.20 18.02 12.09
C CYS A 230 9.37 19.30 12.92
N THR A 231 9.51 20.44 12.27
CA THR A 231 9.79 21.75 12.93
C THR A 231 8.61 22.71 12.85
N ALA A 232 7.66 22.48 11.93
CA ALA A 232 6.40 23.22 11.90
C ALA A 232 5.30 22.29 11.34
N TRP A 233 4.10 22.42 11.89
CA TRP A 233 2.91 21.72 11.42
C TRP A 233 1.70 22.65 11.53
N THR A 234 1.17 23.02 10.37
CA THR A 234 -0.10 23.71 10.27
C THR A 234 -1.12 22.67 9.80
N HIS A 235 -1.94 22.19 10.71
CA HIS A 235 -2.91 21.13 10.44
C HIS A 235 -3.78 21.44 9.21
N ASP A 236 -4.06 20.41 8.43
CA ASP A 236 -4.82 20.44 7.17
C ASP A 236 -4.24 21.37 6.09
N SER A 237 -2.97 21.78 6.21
CA SER A 237 -2.33 22.73 5.29
C SER A 237 -0.90 22.36 4.91
N SER A 238 0.02 22.32 5.89
CA SER A 238 1.44 22.13 5.58
C SER A 238 2.26 21.61 6.75
N MET A 239 3.38 20.95 6.42
CA MET A 239 4.39 20.55 7.39
C MET A 239 5.77 20.98 6.91
N GLU A 240 6.63 21.43 7.84
CA GLU A 240 8.05 21.69 7.58
C GLU A 240 8.91 20.70 8.37
N TYR A 241 9.83 20.08 7.68
CA TYR A 241 10.85 19.21 8.25
C TYR A 241 12.23 19.82 8.02
N THR A 242 13.08 19.81 9.03
CA THR A 242 14.44 20.31 8.95
C THR A 242 15.42 19.15 9.15
N LYS A 243 16.53 19.17 8.41
CA LYS A 243 17.62 18.20 8.53
C LYS A 243 18.02 17.99 9.99
N ASN A 244 18.06 16.73 10.42
CA ASN A 244 18.52 16.33 11.74
C ASN A 244 20.06 16.21 11.74
N PRO A 245 20.80 17.07 12.45
CA PRO A 245 22.26 17.00 12.49
C PRO A 245 22.77 15.77 13.27
N ASN A 246 21.92 15.14 14.08
CA ASN A 246 22.23 13.96 14.89
C ASN A 246 21.91 12.64 14.18
N PHE A 247 21.36 12.70 12.96
CA PHE A 247 21.09 11.49 12.17
C PHE A 247 22.40 10.73 11.89
N TYR A 248 22.38 9.40 12.00
CA TYR A 248 23.59 8.57 11.87
C TYR A 248 24.32 8.75 10.53
N ASP A 249 23.62 9.18 9.48
CA ASP A 249 24.15 9.40 8.13
C ASP A 249 23.98 10.86 7.66
N ALA A 250 23.97 11.81 8.60
CA ALA A 250 23.69 13.24 8.35
C ALA A 250 24.57 13.87 7.26
N ASP A 251 25.81 13.40 7.08
CA ASP A 251 26.74 13.94 6.08
C ASP A 251 26.25 13.68 4.64
N LYS A 252 25.45 12.66 4.42
CA LYS A 252 24.85 12.35 3.12
C LYS A 252 23.59 13.16 2.81
N VAL A 253 22.90 13.68 3.81
CA VAL A 253 21.70 14.50 3.65
C VAL A 253 22.09 15.87 3.11
N LYS A 254 21.63 16.21 1.90
CA LYS A 254 22.00 17.45 1.18
C LYS A 254 20.91 18.51 1.20
N ILE A 255 19.64 18.09 1.23
CA ILE A 255 18.49 18.97 1.37
C ILE A 255 18.38 19.36 2.85
N GLU A 256 18.25 20.66 3.12
CA GLU A 256 18.17 21.16 4.49
C GLU A 256 16.74 21.17 5.03
N LYS A 257 15.73 21.29 4.12
CA LYS A 257 14.31 21.33 4.47
C LYS A 257 13.47 20.53 3.51
N LEU A 258 12.46 19.83 4.05
CA LEU A 258 11.33 19.33 3.29
C LEU A 258 10.10 20.15 3.68
N ASN A 259 9.40 20.68 2.68
CA ASN A 259 8.18 21.45 2.88
C ASN A 259 7.03 20.70 2.21
N PHE A 260 6.13 20.15 3.00
CA PHE A 260 4.99 19.39 2.55
C PHE A 260 3.74 20.27 2.47
N MET A 261 3.13 20.33 1.30
CA MET A 261 1.77 20.82 1.09
C MET A 261 0.81 19.65 1.27
N LEU A 262 -0.12 19.76 2.21
CA LEU A 262 -1.15 18.74 2.48
C LEU A 262 -2.38 19.06 1.62
N SER A 263 -2.56 18.35 0.52
CA SER A 263 -3.68 18.60 -0.41
C SER A 263 -3.99 17.39 -1.28
N ALA A 264 -5.26 16.98 -1.30
CA ALA A 264 -5.80 15.97 -2.21
C ALA A 264 -6.39 16.58 -3.50
N ASP A 265 -6.25 17.90 -3.72
CA ASP A 265 -6.69 18.56 -4.95
C ASP A 265 -5.65 18.42 -6.06
N ASP A 266 -5.80 17.38 -6.89
CA ASP A 266 -4.89 17.09 -8.01
C ASP A 266 -4.73 18.26 -8.98
N THR A 267 -5.76 19.09 -9.18
CA THR A 267 -5.70 20.26 -10.07
C THR A 267 -4.82 21.36 -9.48
N ALA A 268 -5.00 21.65 -8.19
CA ALA A 268 -4.21 22.65 -7.50
C ALA A 268 -2.75 22.22 -7.37
N THR A 269 -2.48 20.96 -7.04
CA THR A 269 -1.12 20.43 -6.92
C THR A 269 -0.39 20.38 -8.26
N PHE A 270 -1.07 19.97 -9.34
CA PHE A 270 -0.50 20.00 -10.70
C PHE A 270 -0.21 21.43 -11.17
N ALA A 271 -1.08 22.40 -10.87
CA ALA A 271 -0.84 23.81 -11.15
C ALA A 271 0.37 24.36 -10.36
N ALA A 272 0.49 23.98 -9.08
CA ALA A 272 1.64 24.35 -8.24
C ALA A 272 2.94 23.72 -8.75
N TYR A 273 2.92 22.47 -9.20
CA TYR A 273 4.05 21.84 -9.87
C TYR A 273 4.44 22.62 -11.13
N ASN A 274 3.52 22.90 -12.03
CA ASN A 274 3.83 23.59 -13.29
C ASN A 274 4.37 25.02 -13.07
N SER A 275 3.91 25.71 -12.03
CA SER A 275 4.40 27.07 -11.68
C SER A 275 5.74 27.09 -10.96
N GLY A 276 6.29 25.95 -10.53
CA GLY A 276 7.55 25.82 -9.80
C GLY A 276 7.41 26.01 -8.29
N ASN A 277 6.19 25.93 -7.76
CA ASN A 277 5.95 25.96 -6.30
C ASN A 277 6.11 24.59 -5.65
N LEU A 278 5.99 23.50 -6.42
CA LEU A 278 6.27 22.14 -5.99
C LEU A 278 7.36 21.52 -6.87
N ASP A 279 8.21 20.73 -6.25
CA ASP A 279 9.27 19.95 -6.89
C ASP A 279 8.85 18.50 -7.12
N PHE A 280 7.96 18.01 -6.27
CA PHE A 280 7.44 16.65 -6.27
C PHE A 280 5.93 16.67 -6.00
N ILE A 281 5.17 15.91 -6.78
CA ILE A 281 3.74 15.68 -6.55
C ILE A 281 3.46 14.18 -6.58
N ASP A 282 2.71 13.73 -5.58
CA ASP A 282 2.44 12.32 -5.29
C ASP A 282 1.13 11.81 -5.91
N SER A 283 0.42 12.66 -6.63
CA SER A 283 -0.81 12.32 -7.32
C SER A 283 -0.97 13.14 -8.58
N ILE A 284 -1.49 12.51 -9.62
CA ILE A 284 -1.75 13.14 -10.92
C ILE A 284 -3.16 12.75 -11.35
N SER A 285 -3.98 13.76 -11.64
CA SER A 285 -5.33 13.54 -12.15
C SER A 285 -5.32 12.63 -13.39
N PRO A 286 -6.24 11.64 -13.50
CA PRO A 286 -6.41 10.84 -14.70
C PRO A 286 -6.55 11.65 -15.99
N ASP A 287 -7.06 12.89 -15.93
CA ASP A 287 -7.17 13.77 -17.09
C ASP A 287 -5.82 14.29 -17.58
N GLU A 288 -4.83 14.40 -16.69
CA GLU A 288 -3.49 14.88 -17.02
C GLU A 288 -2.52 13.76 -17.41
N VAL A 289 -2.74 12.53 -16.97
CA VAL A 289 -1.86 11.39 -17.29
C VAL A 289 -1.58 11.25 -18.79
N PRO A 290 -2.57 11.33 -19.70
CA PRO A 290 -2.31 11.26 -21.15
C PRO A 290 -1.37 12.36 -21.67
N ASN A 291 -1.34 13.51 -21.00
CA ASN A 291 -0.55 14.67 -21.40
C ASN A 291 0.91 14.58 -20.90
N VAL A 292 1.14 13.87 -19.77
CA VAL A 292 2.44 13.89 -19.08
C VAL A 292 3.18 12.55 -19.08
N LYS A 293 2.52 11.42 -19.28
CA LYS A 293 3.10 10.07 -19.14
C LYS A 293 4.34 9.78 -20.00
N ASP A 294 4.54 10.54 -21.09
CA ASP A 294 5.70 10.39 -21.96
C ASP A 294 6.87 11.29 -21.52
N PHE A 295 6.71 12.19 -20.56
CA PHE A 295 7.81 13.05 -20.10
C PHE A 295 8.77 12.30 -19.18
N SER A 296 10.04 12.75 -19.16
CA SER A 296 11.08 12.13 -18.32
C SER A 296 10.93 12.42 -16.83
N ASP A 297 10.16 13.43 -16.45
CA ASP A 297 9.80 13.81 -15.09
C ASP A 297 8.48 13.20 -14.59
N PHE A 298 7.89 12.30 -15.38
CA PHE A 298 6.80 11.43 -14.97
C PHE A 298 7.34 10.02 -14.66
N TYR A 299 7.04 9.53 -13.48
CA TYR A 299 7.51 8.24 -12.96
C TYR A 299 6.34 7.30 -12.73
N VAL A 300 6.58 6.03 -12.96
CA VAL A 300 5.71 4.92 -12.57
C VAL A 300 6.58 3.96 -11.78
N ALA A 301 6.23 3.70 -10.54
CA ALA A 301 6.91 2.79 -9.64
C ALA A 301 6.03 1.56 -9.39
N ASP A 302 6.62 0.37 -9.46
CA ASP A 302 5.90 -0.85 -9.10
C ASP A 302 5.70 -0.91 -7.58
N GLN A 303 4.54 -1.44 -7.15
CA GLN A 303 4.21 -1.64 -5.74
C GLN A 303 3.67 -3.05 -5.50
N LEU A 304 3.99 -3.61 -4.34
CA LEU A 304 3.41 -4.87 -3.86
C LEU A 304 2.07 -4.57 -3.19
N GLY A 305 1.03 -4.31 -3.99
CA GLY A 305 -0.25 -3.95 -3.43
C GLY A 305 -1.42 -4.21 -4.37
N THR A 306 -2.62 -4.19 -3.79
CA THR A 306 -3.87 -4.44 -4.50
C THR A 306 -4.89 -3.36 -4.17
N ASN A 307 -5.39 -2.70 -5.21
CA ASN A 307 -6.59 -1.88 -5.12
C ASN A 307 -7.81 -2.80 -5.18
N TYR A 308 -8.72 -2.64 -4.23
CA TYR A 308 -9.91 -3.47 -4.14
C TYR A 308 -11.09 -2.68 -3.58
N ILE A 309 -12.25 -3.26 -3.65
CA ILE A 309 -13.42 -2.81 -2.90
C ILE A 309 -13.85 -3.93 -1.95
N GLY A 310 -14.43 -3.56 -0.83
CA GLY A 310 -14.79 -4.50 0.20
C GLY A 310 -16.20 -4.31 0.75
N PHE A 311 -16.91 -5.42 0.93
CA PHE A 311 -18.18 -5.44 1.65
C PHE A 311 -17.94 -5.59 3.15
N ASN A 312 -18.58 -4.76 3.96
CA ASN A 312 -18.81 -5.12 5.34
C ASN A 312 -19.70 -6.38 5.36
N VAL A 313 -19.14 -7.50 5.83
CA VAL A 313 -19.85 -8.80 5.83
C VAL A 313 -21.06 -8.83 6.76
N ASN A 314 -21.17 -7.86 7.67
CA ASN A 314 -22.26 -7.67 8.61
C ASN A 314 -23.25 -6.55 8.18
N ALA A 315 -23.13 -6.02 6.95
CA ALA A 315 -24.00 -4.95 6.48
C ALA A 315 -25.47 -5.41 6.37
N SER A 316 -26.40 -4.52 6.71
CA SER A 316 -27.84 -4.80 6.76
C SER A 316 -28.47 -5.19 5.42
N ILE A 317 -27.79 -4.91 4.29
CA ILE A 317 -28.25 -5.40 2.98
C ILE A 317 -28.31 -6.93 2.90
N PHE A 318 -27.56 -7.61 3.75
CA PHE A 318 -27.52 -9.08 3.84
C PHE A 318 -28.48 -9.66 4.87
N ASP A 319 -29.29 -8.83 5.55
CA ASP A 319 -30.24 -9.29 6.54
C ASP A 319 -31.26 -10.26 5.94
N GLY A 320 -31.42 -11.42 6.57
CA GLY A 320 -32.30 -12.49 6.13
C GLY A 320 -31.78 -13.37 4.99
N MET A 321 -30.56 -13.09 4.47
CA MET A 321 -29.87 -13.98 3.54
C MET A 321 -29.13 -15.09 4.28
N THR A 322 -28.97 -16.24 3.62
CA THR A 322 -27.98 -17.24 4.01
C THR A 322 -26.59 -16.80 3.60
N GLU A 323 -25.54 -17.45 4.11
CA GLU A 323 -24.16 -17.19 3.72
C GLU A 323 -23.96 -17.35 2.19
N ASP A 324 -24.53 -18.41 1.59
CA ASP A 324 -24.44 -18.65 0.15
C ASP A 324 -25.16 -17.56 -0.67
N GLN A 325 -26.32 -17.11 -0.20
CA GLN A 325 -27.04 -16.01 -0.86
C GLN A 325 -26.23 -14.70 -0.82
N ALA A 326 -25.60 -14.40 0.31
CA ALA A 326 -24.73 -13.22 0.40
C ALA A 326 -23.48 -13.36 -0.47
N LYS A 327 -22.89 -14.55 -0.59
CA LYS A 327 -21.80 -14.84 -1.54
C LYS A 327 -22.24 -14.61 -2.99
N ASP A 328 -23.41 -15.10 -3.37
CA ASP A 328 -23.98 -14.91 -4.71
C ASP A 328 -24.19 -13.42 -5.01
N PHE A 329 -24.71 -12.65 -4.05
CA PHE A 329 -24.89 -11.21 -4.19
C PHE A 329 -23.56 -10.50 -4.42
N ARG A 330 -22.54 -10.75 -3.57
CA ARG A 330 -21.21 -10.16 -3.69
C ARG A 330 -20.51 -10.58 -4.99
N LYS A 331 -20.65 -11.86 -5.40
CA LYS A 331 -20.14 -12.33 -6.69
C LYS A 331 -20.80 -11.63 -7.86
N ALA A 332 -22.11 -11.38 -7.80
CA ALA A 332 -22.82 -10.65 -8.83
C ALA A 332 -22.26 -9.22 -8.99
N VAL A 333 -22.03 -8.52 -7.88
CA VAL A 333 -21.40 -7.18 -7.89
C VAL A 333 -20.02 -7.25 -8.53
N SER A 334 -19.19 -8.21 -8.11
CA SER A 334 -17.85 -8.41 -8.69
C SER A 334 -17.87 -8.61 -10.21
N LEU A 335 -18.85 -9.37 -10.73
CA LEU A 335 -18.98 -9.65 -12.16
C LEU A 335 -19.43 -8.42 -12.97
N LEU A 336 -20.19 -7.52 -12.37
CA LEU A 336 -20.68 -6.32 -13.06
C LEU A 336 -19.60 -5.29 -13.33
N ILE A 337 -18.55 -5.23 -12.51
CA ILE A 337 -17.51 -4.19 -12.58
C ILE A 337 -16.56 -4.46 -13.74
N ASP A 338 -16.45 -3.52 -14.67
CA ASP A 338 -15.50 -3.57 -15.80
C ASP A 338 -14.11 -3.09 -15.36
N ARG A 339 -13.32 -4.03 -14.81
CA ARG A 339 -11.98 -3.74 -14.29
C ARG A 339 -11.01 -3.26 -15.36
N GLN A 340 -11.10 -3.82 -16.57
CA GLN A 340 -10.22 -3.41 -17.66
C GLN A 340 -10.50 -1.97 -18.08
N TYR A 341 -11.79 -1.61 -18.22
CA TYR A 341 -12.16 -0.24 -18.53
C TYR A 341 -11.70 0.74 -17.44
N MET A 342 -11.77 0.34 -16.16
CA MET A 342 -11.26 1.14 -15.05
C MET A 342 -9.75 1.37 -15.16
N VAL A 343 -8.96 0.33 -15.41
CA VAL A 343 -7.51 0.43 -15.62
C VAL A 343 -7.18 1.33 -16.81
N ASP A 344 -7.92 1.18 -17.91
CA ASP A 344 -7.66 1.93 -19.16
C ASP A 344 -8.03 3.42 -19.06
N THR A 345 -8.99 3.78 -18.17
CA THR A 345 -9.57 5.14 -18.14
C THR A 345 -9.29 5.91 -16.85
N VAL A 346 -9.06 5.23 -15.73
CA VAL A 346 -8.69 5.85 -14.45
C VAL A 346 -7.20 5.64 -14.16
N GLY A 347 -6.73 4.41 -14.20
CA GLY A 347 -5.33 4.08 -13.95
C GLY A 347 -4.38 4.65 -14.99
N GLN A 348 -4.52 4.24 -16.25
CA GLN A 348 -3.82 4.73 -17.45
C GLN A 348 -2.29 4.54 -17.45
N THR A 349 -1.71 3.86 -16.47
CA THR A 349 -0.25 3.72 -16.29
C THR A 349 0.22 2.27 -16.37
N GLY A 350 -0.63 1.39 -16.91
CA GLY A 350 -0.27 0.01 -17.18
C GLY A 350 -0.52 -0.95 -16.01
N GLN A 351 -1.37 -0.57 -15.06
CA GLN A 351 -1.81 -1.46 -13.99
C GLN A 351 -2.34 -2.78 -14.56
N GLU A 352 -2.02 -3.89 -13.91
CA GLU A 352 -2.57 -5.20 -14.23
C GLU A 352 -3.92 -5.38 -13.51
N VAL A 353 -4.94 -5.86 -14.22
CA VAL A 353 -6.22 -6.26 -13.59
C VAL A 353 -5.95 -7.38 -12.60
N ALA A 354 -6.34 -7.20 -11.35
CA ALA A 354 -6.07 -8.17 -10.29
C ALA A 354 -6.88 -9.45 -10.49
N SER A 355 -6.20 -10.58 -10.47
CA SER A 355 -6.77 -11.93 -10.54
C SER A 355 -6.79 -12.64 -9.18
N SER A 356 -6.12 -12.08 -8.19
CA SER A 356 -5.96 -12.55 -6.80
C SER A 356 -5.95 -11.36 -5.85
N PHE A 357 -6.01 -11.61 -4.56
CA PHE A 357 -5.80 -10.54 -3.59
C PHE A 357 -4.30 -10.28 -3.33
N VAL A 358 -3.52 -11.35 -3.18
CA VAL A 358 -2.06 -11.24 -3.09
C VAL A 358 -1.50 -10.89 -4.48
N PRO A 359 -0.67 -9.84 -4.61
CA PRO A 359 -0.08 -9.43 -5.88
C PRO A 359 0.80 -10.53 -6.51
N THR A 360 0.74 -10.66 -7.83
CA THR A 360 1.50 -11.67 -8.59
C THR A 360 3.02 -11.45 -8.54
N ALA A 361 3.47 -10.24 -8.24
CA ALA A 361 4.89 -9.92 -8.05
C ALA A 361 5.45 -10.31 -6.68
N MET A 362 4.60 -10.59 -5.68
CA MET A 362 5.01 -10.93 -4.33
C MET A 362 5.70 -12.31 -4.28
N HIS A 363 6.75 -12.45 -3.48
CA HIS A 363 7.43 -13.73 -3.30
C HIS A 363 6.71 -14.62 -2.29
N ASP A 364 6.65 -15.93 -2.59
CA ASP A 364 5.94 -16.93 -1.76
C ASP A 364 6.76 -17.45 -0.56
N GLY A 365 7.93 -16.87 -0.32
CA GLY A 365 8.88 -17.32 0.69
C GLY A 365 9.64 -18.63 0.33
N ASN A 366 9.27 -19.28 -0.79
CA ASN A 366 9.89 -20.53 -1.31
C ASN A 366 10.64 -20.31 -2.64
N GLY A 367 11.01 -19.07 -2.96
CA GLY A 367 11.78 -18.69 -4.15
C GLY A 367 10.96 -18.58 -5.44
N LYS A 368 9.64 -18.47 -5.35
CA LYS A 368 8.75 -18.22 -6.48
C LYS A 368 7.92 -16.97 -6.21
N THR A 369 7.43 -16.37 -7.28
CA THR A 369 6.41 -15.33 -7.20
C THR A 369 5.02 -15.94 -7.06
N TRP A 370 4.11 -15.19 -6.42
CA TRP A 370 2.71 -15.58 -6.25
C TRP A 370 2.01 -15.73 -7.61
N SER A 371 1.28 -16.81 -7.83
CA SER A 371 0.71 -17.14 -9.15
C SER A 371 -0.75 -17.56 -9.11
N GLN A 372 -1.46 -17.30 -8.00
CA GLN A 372 -2.86 -17.66 -7.87
C GLN A 372 -3.75 -16.76 -8.73
N LYS A 373 -4.76 -17.36 -9.34
CA LYS A 373 -5.69 -16.65 -10.23
C LYS A 373 -7.12 -17.15 -10.00
N TYR A 374 -7.91 -16.38 -9.25
CA TYR A 374 -9.29 -16.72 -8.93
C TYR A 374 -10.31 -16.23 -9.97
N TYR A 375 -9.90 -15.25 -10.80
CA TYR A 375 -10.74 -14.66 -11.84
C TYR A 375 -10.22 -14.93 -13.25
N ASP A 376 -9.30 -15.90 -13.41
CA ASP A 376 -8.71 -16.22 -14.71
C ASP A 376 -9.79 -16.66 -15.71
N GLY A 377 -9.81 -15.99 -16.89
CA GLY A 377 -10.83 -16.20 -17.92
C GLY A 377 -12.25 -15.77 -17.55
N GLU A 378 -12.49 -15.21 -16.34
CA GLU A 378 -13.80 -14.71 -15.97
C GLU A 378 -14.05 -13.35 -16.65
N LYS A 379 -15.10 -13.30 -17.45
CA LYS A 379 -15.52 -12.05 -18.08
C LYS A 379 -16.27 -11.20 -17.05
N THR A 380 -16.00 -9.89 -17.07
CA THR A 380 -16.66 -8.90 -16.21
C THR A 380 -17.31 -7.80 -17.04
N GLY A 381 -17.99 -6.85 -16.39
CA GLY A 381 -18.67 -5.76 -17.04
C GLY A 381 -19.87 -6.22 -17.89
N ALA A 382 -20.11 -5.59 -19.00
CA ALA A 382 -21.27 -5.81 -19.88
C ALA A 382 -21.43 -7.27 -20.32
N SER A 383 -20.33 -8.00 -20.53
CA SER A 383 -20.38 -9.40 -20.97
C SER A 383 -20.90 -10.38 -19.91
N SER A 384 -20.94 -9.97 -18.65
CA SER A 384 -21.30 -10.81 -17.49
C SER A 384 -22.65 -10.46 -16.86
N ILE A 385 -23.34 -9.42 -17.35
CA ILE A 385 -24.61 -8.93 -16.76
C ILE A 385 -25.63 -10.07 -16.60
N LYS A 386 -25.82 -10.93 -17.60
CA LYS A 386 -26.78 -12.04 -17.50
C LYS A 386 -26.43 -13.05 -16.40
N LYS A 387 -25.15 -13.33 -16.19
CA LYS A 387 -24.66 -14.21 -15.10
C LYS A 387 -24.88 -13.53 -13.75
N ALA A 388 -24.53 -12.23 -13.64
CA ALA A 388 -24.71 -11.45 -12.43
C ALA A 388 -26.20 -11.35 -12.02
N VAL A 389 -27.08 -11.09 -12.98
CA VAL A 389 -28.54 -11.05 -12.72
C VAL A 389 -29.07 -12.37 -12.17
N LYS A 390 -28.63 -13.52 -12.70
CA LYS A 390 -29.03 -14.83 -12.17
C LYS A 390 -28.58 -15.03 -10.72
N LEU A 391 -27.37 -14.58 -10.38
CA LEU A 391 -26.89 -14.63 -9.01
C LEU A 391 -27.69 -13.68 -8.10
N LEU A 392 -28.05 -12.50 -8.58
CA LEU A 392 -28.92 -11.58 -7.84
C LEU A 392 -30.32 -12.16 -7.63
N GLU A 393 -30.87 -12.87 -8.62
CA GLU A 393 -32.14 -13.59 -8.46
C GLU A 393 -32.05 -14.70 -7.39
N SER A 394 -30.94 -15.47 -7.39
CA SER A 394 -30.65 -16.50 -6.36
C SER A 394 -30.52 -15.87 -4.98
N ALA A 395 -29.76 -14.79 -4.88
CA ALA A 395 -29.45 -14.12 -3.61
C ALA A 395 -30.69 -13.47 -2.96
N THR A 396 -31.48 -12.76 -3.77
CA THR A 396 -32.56 -11.87 -3.26
C THR A 396 -33.94 -12.50 -3.36
N GLY A 397 -34.14 -13.52 -4.20
CA GLY A 397 -35.46 -14.03 -4.59
C GLY A 397 -36.25 -13.06 -5.48
N TYR A 398 -35.66 -11.96 -5.91
CA TYR A 398 -36.33 -10.98 -6.78
C TYR A 398 -36.29 -11.44 -8.23
N LYS A 399 -37.28 -11.00 -9.02
CA LYS A 399 -37.29 -11.21 -10.47
C LYS A 399 -36.68 -10.01 -11.16
N PHE A 400 -35.94 -10.25 -12.24
CA PHE A 400 -35.30 -9.20 -13.03
C PHE A 400 -35.89 -9.21 -14.45
N LYS A 401 -36.42 -8.06 -14.87
CA LYS A 401 -36.95 -7.86 -16.22
C LYS A 401 -35.79 -7.41 -17.11
N ASP A 402 -35.55 -8.14 -18.20
CA ASP A 402 -34.65 -7.68 -19.28
C ASP A 402 -35.33 -6.55 -20.05
N ASN A 403 -34.68 -5.40 -20.14
CA ASN A 403 -35.19 -4.23 -20.82
C ASN A 403 -34.86 -4.23 -22.35
N GLY A 404 -34.13 -5.23 -22.85
CA GLY A 404 -33.76 -5.38 -24.27
C GLY A 404 -32.60 -4.50 -24.75
N ASN A 405 -32.04 -3.66 -23.86
CA ASN A 405 -30.93 -2.73 -24.16
C ASN A 405 -29.66 -3.04 -23.35
N GLY A 406 -29.53 -4.25 -22.82
CA GLY A 406 -28.40 -4.65 -21.97
C GLY A 406 -28.55 -4.21 -20.51
N THR A 407 -29.72 -3.72 -20.11
CA THR A 407 -30.03 -3.36 -18.72
C THR A 407 -31.18 -4.20 -18.17
N TYR A 408 -31.26 -4.27 -16.84
CA TYR A 408 -32.26 -5.05 -16.11
C TYR A 408 -32.95 -4.20 -15.05
N THR A 409 -34.21 -4.53 -14.74
CA THR A 409 -35.00 -3.90 -13.68
C THR A 409 -35.43 -4.95 -12.68
N PRO A 410 -35.00 -4.90 -11.41
CA PRO A 410 -35.45 -5.80 -10.37
C PRO A 410 -36.90 -5.51 -9.95
N SER A 411 -37.62 -6.55 -9.49
CA SER A 411 -39.00 -6.44 -9.01
C SER A 411 -39.13 -5.67 -7.69
N LYS A 412 -38.04 -5.54 -6.94
CA LYS A 412 -37.90 -4.69 -5.76
C LYS A 412 -36.57 -3.94 -5.86
N ALA A 413 -36.52 -2.72 -5.38
CA ALA A 413 -35.31 -1.91 -5.38
C ALA A 413 -34.19 -2.60 -4.59
N ILE A 414 -32.99 -2.56 -5.15
CA ILE A 414 -31.75 -2.93 -4.48
C ILE A 414 -30.92 -1.64 -4.39
N SER A 415 -30.67 -1.17 -3.19
CA SER A 415 -29.90 0.07 -2.98
C SER A 415 -28.95 -0.05 -1.80
N PHE A 416 -27.78 0.54 -1.93
CA PHE A 416 -26.79 0.66 -0.87
C PHE A 416 -25.83 1.81 -1.15
N GLU A 417 -25.06 2.16 -0.13
CA GLU A 417 -24.05 3.20 -0.20
C GLU A 417 -22.67 2.62 -0.48
N PHE A 418 -21.90 3.30 -1.30
CA PHE A 418 -20.47 3.08 -1.52
C PHE A 418 -19.68 4.21 -0.87
N LEU A 419 -18.87 3.85 0.11
CA LEU A 419 -18.01 4.79 0.83
C LEU A 419 -16.66 4.91 0.12
N THR A 420 -16.22 6.14 -0.14
CA THR A 420 -14.89 6.46 -0.69
C THR A 420 -14.33 7.72 -0.05
N ASN A 421 -13.02 7.92 -0.12
CA ASN A 421 -12.41 9.19 0.24
C ASN A 421 -12.34 10.14 -0.96
N SER A 422 -12.16 11.42 -0.68
CA SER A 422 -11.92 12.45 -1.68
C SER A 422 -10.69 12.15 -2.54
N GLY A 423 -10.70 12.63 -3.77
CA GLY A 423 -9.64 12.45 -4.76
C GLY A 423 -10.20 12.04 -6.13
N THR A 424 -9.71 12.68 -7.18
CA THR A 424 -10.27 12.57 -8.55
C THR A 424 -10.33 11.11 -9.03
N SER A 425 -9.28 10.33 -8.82
CA SER A 425 -9.23 8.92 -9.22
C SER A 425 -10.22 8.06 -8.45
N ASN A 426 -10.35 8.27 -7.13
CA ASN A 426 -11.25 7.52 -6.27
C ASN A 426 -12.72 7.77 -6.64
N GLU A 427 -13.09 9.04 -6.82
CA GLU A 427 -14.45 9.45 -7.17
C GLU A 427 -14.82 8.95 -8.57
N ARG A 428 -13.89 9.00 -9.52
CA ARG A 428 -14.09 8.50 -10.88
C ARG A 428 -14.26 6.97 -10.90
N ALA A 429 -13.46 6.24 -10.13
CA ALA A 429 -13.63 4.79 -9.96
C ALA A 429 -15.00 4.47 -9.35
N ALA A 430 -15.44 5.22 -8.33
CA ALA A 430 -16.76 5.05 -7.73
C ALA A 430 -17.89 5.28 -8.72
N GLN A 431 -17.78 6.29 -9.59
CA GLN A 431 -18.75 6.58 -10.65
C GLN A 431 -18.83 5.44 -11.68
N LEU A 432 -17.68 4.89 -12.11
CA LEU A 432 -17.68 3.73 -13.01
C LEU A 432 -18.37 2.52 -12.40
N ILE A 433 -18.10 2.22 -11.12
CA ILE A 433 -18.77 1.14 -10.41
C ILE A 433 -20.29 1.40 -10.35
N GLN A 434 -20.70 2.61 -10.03
CA GLN A 434 -22.12 3.02 -9.99
C GLN A 434 -22.81 2.78 -11.33
N ASP A 435 -22.18 3.18 -12.44
CA ASP A 435 -22.73 3.01 -13.78
C ASP A 435 -22.80 1.54 -14.19
N ASP A 436 -21.84 0.74 -13.79
CA ASP A 436 -21.83 -0.70 -14.04
C ASP A 436 -22.96 -1.41 -13.27
N LEU A 437 -23.11 -1.12 -12.00
CA LEU A 437 -24.15 -1.70 -11.14
C LEU A 437 -25.56 -1.30 -11.58
N LYS A 438 -25.72 -0.07 -12.05
CA LYS A 438 -26.98 0.46 -12.58
C LYS A 438 -27.52 -0.36 -13.76
N LYS A 439 -26.64 -0.97 -14.57
CA LYS A 439 -27.03 -1.85 -15.69
C LYS A 439 -27.84 -3.07 -15.21
N ALA A 440 -27.57 -3.58 -14.02
CA ALA A 440 -28.34 -4.64 -13.36
C ALA A 440 -29.48 -4.10 -12.48
N GLY A 441 -29.76 -2.78 -12.50
CA GLY A 441 -30.81 -2.15 -11.72
C GLY A 441 -30.49 -1.93 -10.24
N ILE A 442 -29.21 -2.05 -9.86
CA ILE A 442 -28.72 -1.70 -8.51
C ILE A 442 -28.54 -0.19 -8.40
N GLN A 443 -29.11 0.42 -7.37
CA GLN A 443 -29.01 1.83 -7.06
C GLN A 443 -27.91 2.03 -6.00
N MET A 444 -26.68 2.30 -6.43
CA MET A 444 -25.58 2.63 -5.55
C MET A 444 -25.48 4.14 -5.40
N THR A 445 -25.46 4.65 -4.17
CA THR A 445 -25.14 6.04 -3.87
C THR A 445 -23.67 6.15 -3.45
N ILE A 446 -23.00 7.23 -3.85
CA ILE A 446 -21.60 7.47 -3.50
C ILE A 446 -21.59 8.45 -2.31
N LYS A 447 -20.89 8.07 -1.24
CA LYS A 447 -20.55 8.90 -0.10
C LYS A 447 -19.06 9.17 -0.13
N THR A 448 -18.69 10.43 -0.35
CA THR A 448 -17.27 10.87 -0.31
C THR A 448 -17.00 11.54 1.02
N GLU A 449 -15.88 11.19 1.64
CA GLU A 449 -15.44 11.71 2.93
C GLU A 449 -13.99 12.17 2.88
N ASP A 450 -13.63 13.06 3.79
CA ASP A 450 -12.24 13.39 4.05
C ASP A 450 -11.50 12.19 4.65
N TRP A 451 -10.21 12.09 4.38
CA TRP A 451 -9.40 10.90 4.68
C TRP A 451 -9.54 10.40 6.13
N LYS A 452 -9.44 11.30 7.12
CA LYS A 452 -9.53 10.90 8.55
C LYS A 452 -10.91 10.33 8.92
N VAL A 453 -11.97 10.91 8.38
CA VAL A 453 -13.34 10.42 8.63
C VAL A 453 -13.56 9.10 7.92
N PHE A 454 -13.10 9.00 6.67
CA PHE A 454 -13.16 7.79 5.87
C PHE A 454 -12.49 6.59 6.56
N ILE A 455 -11.27 6.77 7.08
CA ILE A 455 -10.55 5.72 7.81
C ILE A 455 -11.35 5.27 9.05
N ALA A 456 -11.86 6.22 9.84
CA ALA A 456 -12.62 5.91 11.04
C ALA A 456 -13.93 5.15 10.71
N ASP A 457 -14.68 5.57 9.70
CA ASP A 457 -15.91 4.91 9.29
C ASP A 457 -15.63 3.51 8.73
N ARG A 458 -14.55 3.34 7.99
CA ARG A 458 -14.09 2.07 7.45
C ARG A 458 -13.74 1.07 8.57
N GLN A 459 -12.88 1.46 9.50
CA GLN A 459 -12.47 0.63 10.65
C GLN A 459 -13.65 0.24 11.54
N ASN A 460 -14.61 1.14 11.73
CA ASN A 460 -15.82 0.89 12.51
C ASN A 460 -16.91 0.09 11.75
N GLY A 461 -16.72 -0.18 10.46
CA GLY A 461 -17.70 -0.87 9.63
C GLY A 461 -18.96 -0.05 9.32
N ASN A 462 -18.87 1.29 9.32
CA ASN A 462 -19.99 2.21 9.07
C ASN A 462 -20.28 2.35 7.55
N TYR A 463 -20.31 1.25 6.82
CA TYR A 463 -20.53 1.24 5.38
C TYR A 463 -21.13 -0.11 4.92
N THR A 464 -21.63 -0.15 3.69
CA THR A 464 -22.04 -1.41 3.03
C THR A 464 -20.95 -1.93 2.11
N LEU A 465 -20.49 -1.10 1.19
CA LEU A 465 -19.39 -1.35 0.26
C LEU A 465 -18.44 -0.14 0.34
N CYS A 466 -17.13 -0.37 0.37
CA CYS A 466 -16.18 0.73 0.40
C CYS A 466 -14.99 0.53 -0.55
N ARG A 467 -14.36 1.64 -0.89
CA ARG A 467 -13.04 1.65 -1.53
C ARG A 467 -12.00 1.19 -0.53
N GLU A 468 -11.11 0.34 -0.99
CA GLU A 468 -10.03 -0.23 -0.22
C GLU A 468 -8.73 -0.27 -1.01
N GLY A 469 -7.64 -0.44 -0.30
CA GLY A 469 -6.33 -0.69 -0.87
C GLY A 469 -5.37 -1.18 0.18
N TRP A 470 -4.52 -2.11 -0.19
CA TRP A 470 -3.45 -2.59 0.68
C TRP A 470 -2.15 -2.66 -0.11
N ILE A 471 -1.13 -1.97 0.37
CA ILE A 471 0.24 -2.07 -0.09
C ILE A 471 0.99 -2.83 0.99
N ALA A 472 1.73 -3.87 0.60
CA ALA A 472 2.38 -4.75 1.55
C ALA A 472 3.47 -4.01 2.35
N ASP A 473 3.52 -4.26 3.64
CA ASP A 473 4.56 -3.73 4.54
C ASP A 473 5.89 -4.48 4.38
N TYR A 474 5.80 -5.73 3.92
CA TYR A 474 6.93 -6.62 3.64
C TYR A 474 6.54 -7.65 2.57
N ASP A 475 7.53 -8.17 1.86
CA ASP A 475 7.35 -9.09 0.73
C ASP A 475 7.14 -10.54 1.20
N ASP A 476 5.93 -10.78 1.72
CA ASP A 476 5.44 -12.11 2.08
C ASP A 476 3.90 -12.13 2.02
N PRO A 477 3.27 -13.19 1.46
CA PRO A 477 1.81 -13.25 1.33
C PRO A 477 1.04 -13.17 2.65
N SER A 478 1.67 -13.51 3.78
CA SER A 478 1.03 -13.37 5.09
C SER A 478 0.67 -11.91 5.39
N ASN A 479 1.45 -10.93 4.92
CA ASN A 479 1.13 -9.52 5.09
C ASN A 479 -0.23 -9.16 4.48
N MET A 480 -0.48 -9.62 3.26
CA MET A 480 -1.75 -9.39 2.58
C MET A 480 -2.94 -10.09 3.26
N LEU A 481 -2.69 -11.25 3.88
CA LEU A 481 -3.76 -12.08 4.42
C LEU A 481 -4.05 -11.79 5.91
N GLU A 482 -3.05 -11.41 6.69
CA GLU A 482 -3.20 -11.16 8.13
C GLU A 482 -4.05 -9.92 8.47
N ILE A 483 -4.24 -8.99 7.53
CA ILE A 483 -5.12 -7.84 7.73
C ILE A 483 -6.57 -8.26 8.01
N PHE A 484 -7.02 -9.44 7.56
CA PHE A 484 -8.37 -9.94 7.76
C PHE A 484 -8.56 -10.80 9.02
N LEU A 485 -7.54 -10.92 9.88
CA LEU A 485 -7.72 -11.54 11.19
C LEU A 485 -8.75 -10.77 12.02
N THR A 486 -9.59 -11.46 12.77
CA THR A 486 -10.62 -10.83 13.64
C THR A 486 -10.02 -9.77 14.57
N LYS A 487 -8.80 -10.01 15.06
CA LYS A 487 -8.07 -9.11 15.98
C LYS A 487 -7.31 -7.98 15.27
N SER A 488 -7.20 -8.00 13.95
CA SER A 488 -6.49 -6.96 13.20
C SER A 488 -7.25 -5.65 13.21
N GLY A 489 -6.56 -4.55 13.49
CA GLY A 489 -7.11 -3.19 13.33
C GLY A 489 -7.47 -2.85 11.88
N ASN A 490 -6.82 -3.53 10.93
CA ASN A 490 -7.03 -3.36 9.50
C ASN A 490 -8.12 -4.29 8.92
N ASN A 491 -8.86 -5.04 9.77
CA ASN A 491 -9.98 -5.87 9.33
C ASN A 491 -11.23 -5.03 9.12
N ASP A 492 -11.22 -4.22 8.10
CA ASP A 492 -12.32 -3.30 7.77
C ASP A 492 -13.57 -4.04 7.29
N MET A 493 -13.39 -5.20 6.64
CA MET A 493 -14.51 -6.07 6.21
C MET A 493 -15.30 -6.70 7.35
N GLN A 494 -14.85 -6.53 8.61
CA GLN A 494 -15.48 -7.01 9.84
C GLN A 494 -15.58 -8.55 9.94
N PHE A 495 -14.67 -9.27 9.28
CA PHE A 495 -14.61 -10.73 9.36
C PHE A 495 -14.44 -11.22 10.81
N GLY A 496 -15.23 -12.18 11.21
CA GLY A 496 -15.22 -12.73 12.56
C GLY A 496 -15.72 -11.80 13.68
N LYS A 497 -15.97 -10.51 13.39
CA LYS A 497 -16.48 -9.54 14.36
C LYS A 497 -18.03 -9.62 14.42
N ASN A 498 -18.57 -10.29 15.45
CA ASN A 498 -20.02 -10.42 15.67
C ASN A 498 -20.82 -10.83 14.40
N PRO A 499 -20.49 -11.96 13.76
CA PRO A 499 -21.02 -12.31 12.45
C PRO A 499 -22.54 -12.53 12.47
N ILE A 500 -23.26 -11.88 11.56
CA ILE A 500 -24.66 -12.19 11.26
C ILE A 500 -24.76 -13.49 10.44
N ALA A 501 -25.97 -14.07 10.30
CA ALA A 501 -26.15 -15.38 9.66
C ALA A 501 -25.66 -15.46 8.20
N SER A 502 -25.60 -14.34 7.50
CA SER A 502 -25.10 -14.23 6.12
C SER A 502 -23.60 -13.95 6.01
N ALA A 503 -22.94 -13.65 7.13
CA ALA A 503 -21.49 -13.50 7.16
C ALA A 503 -20.78 -14.87 7.11
N PRO A 504 -19.48 -14.93 6.72
CA PRO A 504 -18.71 -16.16 6.79
C PRO A 504 -18.66 -16.72 8.22
N GLN A 505 -19.21 -17.94 8.41
CA GLN A 505 -19.34 -18.54 9.75
C GLN A 505 -18.07 -19.27 10.20
N ASN A 506 -17.20 -19.67 9.28
CA ASN A 506 -16.01 -20.49 9.57
C ASN A 506 -14.74 -19.62 9.63
N TRP A 507 -14.84 -18.34 10.01
CA TRP A 507 -13.67 -17.46 9.94
C TRP A 507 -12.51 -17.92 10.85
N ALA A 508 -12.80 -18.61 11.93
CA ALA A 508 -11.78 -19.25 12.78
C ALA A 508 -10.92 -20.28 12.02
N ASP A 509 -11.43 -20.93 10.96
CA ASP A 509 -10.62 -21.85 10.13
C ASP A 509 -9.63 -21.07 9.25
N TYR A 510 -9.98 -19.86 8.80
CA TYR A 510 -9.05 -18.94 8.13
C TYR A 510 -7.89 -18.53 9.05
N GLU A 511 -8.22 -18.12 10.27
CA GLU A 511 -7.22 -17.73 11.27
C GLU A 511 -6.28 -18.89 11.62
N LYS A 512 -6.84 -20.11 11.75
CA LYS A 512 -6.06 -21.32 11.97
C LYS A 512 -5.07 -21.61 10.84
N LEU A 513 -5.44 -21.34 9.57
CA LEU A 513 -4.49 -21.47 8.46
C LEU A 513 -3.33 -20.49 8.60
N LEU A 514 -3.60 -19.25 8.97
CA LEU A 514 -2.53 -18.25 9.18
C LEU A 514 -1.64 -18.60 10.37
N ASP A 515 -2.21 -19.11 11.48
CA ASP A 515 -1.43 -19.59 12.62
C ASP A 515 -0.56 -20.82 12.25
N GLN A 516 -1.09 -21.72 11.40
CA GLN A 516 -0.29 -22.83 10.86
C GLN A 516 0.85 -22.31 9.97
N ALA A 517 0.59 -21.32 9.11
CA ALA A 517 1.63 -20.73 8.26
C ALA A 517 2.75 -20.05 9.07
N ARG A 518 2.43 -19.44 10.21
CA ARG A 518 3.41 -18.82 11.11
C ARG A 518 4.37 -19.83 11.74
N THR A 519 3.90 -21.06 11.94
CA THR A 519 4.68 -22.11 12.63
C THR A 519 5.29 -23.14 11.69
N GLU A 520 4.91 -23.15 10.41
CA GLU A 520 5.42 -24.10 9.41
C GLU A 520 6.83 -23.69 8.94
N THR A 521 7.78 -24.57 9.13
CA THR A 521 9.19 -24.36 8.76
C THR A 521 9.53 -24.83 7.35
N ASP A 522 8.73 -25.76 6.79
CA ASP A 522 8.84 -26.18 5.39
C ASP A 522 8.24 -25.08 4.49
N LYS A 523 9.07 -24.38 3.75
CA LYS A 523 8.69 -23.24 2.93
C LYS A 523 7.62 -23.58 1.88
N ALA A 524 7.68 -24.78 1.29
CA ALA A 524 6.70 -25.20 0.28
C ALA A 524 5.33 -25.48 0.92
N LYS A 525 5.30 -26.17 2.06
CA LYS A 525 4.05 -26.40 2.80
C LYS A 525 3.47 -25.08 3.32
N ARG A 526 4.32 -24.16 3.78
CA ARG A 526 3.89 -22.83 4.21
C ARG A 526 3.19 -22.08 3.06
N ALA A 527 3.80 -22.07 1.87
CA ALA A 527 3.19 -21.46 0.69
C ALA A 527 1.83 -22.10 0.36
N ASP A 528 1.72 -23.44 0.40
CA ASP A 528 0.46 -24.15 0.19
C ASP A 528 -0.62 -23.80 1.23
N ILE A 529 -0.24 -23.54 2.48
CA ILE A 529 -1.17 -23.10 3.53
C ILE A 529 -1.69 -21.69 3.22
N LEU A 530 -0.80 -20.78 2.83
CA LEU A 530 -1.17 -19.40 2.47
C LEU A 530 -2.08 -19.37 1.23
N VAL A 531 -1.84 -20.24 0.24
CA VAL A 531 -2.76 -20.42 -0.91
C VAL A 531 -4.15 -20.84 -0.47
N LYS A 532 -4.27 -21.76 0.50
CA LYS A 532 -5.58 -22.16 1.04
C LYS A 532 -6.27 -21.02 1.78
N ALA A 533 -5.51 -20.23 2.53
CA ALA A 533 -6.05 -19.06 3.23
C ALA A 533 -6.57 -18.02 2.23
N GLU A 534 -5.79 -17.68 1.20
CA GLU A 534 -6.25 -16.76 0.16
C GLU A 534 -7.49 -17.29 -0.56
N LYS A 535 -7.50 -18.58 -0.89
CA LYS A 535 -8.69 -19.20 -1.51
C LYS A 535 -9.93 -19.03 -0.64
N MET A 536 -9.81 -19.26 0.66
CA MET A 536 -10.92 -19.10 1.59
C MET A 536 -11.41 -17.65 1.65
N LEU A 537 -10.50 -16.68 1.66
CA LEU A 537 -10.81 -15.24 1.58
C LEU A 537 -11.58 -14.93 0.29
N MET A 538 -11.04 -15.34 -0.86
CA MET A 538 -11.61 -15.07 -2.17
C MET A 538 -12.98 -15.74 -2.38
N ASP A 539 -13.18 -16.93 -1.84
CA ASP A 539 -14.46 -17.66 -1.87
C ASP A 539 -15.60 -16.90 -1.15
N THR A 540 -15.29 -15.95 -0.26
CA THR A 540 -16.31 -15.10 0.38
C THR A 540 -16.93 -14.09 -0.57
N ASN A 541 -16.23 -13.72 -1.65
CA ASN A 541 -16.53 -12.60 -2.54
C ASN A 541 -16.75 -11.26 -1.81
N ALA A 542 -16.35 -11.14 -0.55
CA ALA A 542 -16.44 -9.88 0.20
C ALA A 542 -15.30 -8.92 -0.16
N VAL A 543 -14.14 -9.46 -0.49
CA VAL A 543 -12.99 -8.73 -1.03
C VAL A 543 -13.02 -8.88 -2.55
N ILE A 544 -13.07 -7.77 -3.26
CA ILE A 544 -13.19 -7.70 -4.72
C ILE A 544 -11.97 -6.95 -5.27
N PRO A 545 -10.86 -7.65 -5.58
CA PRO A 545 -9.69 -7.04 -6.20
C PRO A 545 -10.03 -6.39 -7.55
N LEU A 546 -9.48 -5.22 -7.79
CA LEU A 546 -9.69 -4.46 -9.02
C LEU A 546 -8.44 -4.49 -9.90
N TYR A 547 -7.30 -4.03 -9.38
CA TYR A 547 -6.00 -4.04 -10.09
C TYR A 547 -4.86 -4.06 -9.07
N PHE A 548 -3.69 -4.51 -9.51
CA PHE A 548 -2.46 -4.38 -8.73
C PHE A 548 -1.91 -2.96 -8.85
N TYR A 549 -1.39 -2.44 -7.74
CA TYR A 549 -0.88 -1.08 -7.69
C TYR A 549 0.40 -0.90 -8.51
N ASN A 550 0.48 0.20 -9.17
CA ASN A 550 1.70 0.97 -9.36
C ASN A 550 1.46 2.39 -8.85
N ASP A 551 2.50 3.05 -8.44
CA ASP A 551 2.44 4.43 -8.02
C ASP A 551 2.86 5.37 -9.15
N VAL A 552 2.28 6.56 -9.18
CA VAL A 552 2.61 7.58 -10.18
C VAL A 552 2.88 8.90 -9.51
N TYR A 553 4.05 9.46 -9.81
CA TYR A 553 4.43 10.75 -9.30
C TYR A 553 5.18 11.57 -10.37
N MET A 554 5.21 12.88 -10.18
CA MET A 554 6.09 13.75 -10.97
C MET A 554 7.15 14.37 -10.07
N MET A 555 8.38 14.37 -10.57
CA MET A 555 9.53 14.97 -9.89
C MET A 555 10.30 15.84 -10.89
N LYS A 556 10.58 17.09 -10.51
CA LYS A 556 11.33 18.04 -11.34
C LYS A 556 12.66 17.46 -11.80
N SER A 557 13.03 17.74 -13.05
CA SER A 557 14.27 17.23 -13.67
C SER A 557 15.56 17.69 -12.99
N ASN A 558 15.50 18.74 -12.18
CA ASN A 558 16.63 19.23 -11.37
C ASN A 558 16.69 18.58 -9.97
N VAL A 559 15.78 17.68 -9.63
CA VAL A 559 15.77 16.88 -8.40
C VAL A 559 16.23 15.45 -8.73
N SER A 560 17.02 14.86 -7.86
CA SER A 560 17.46 13.48 -7.96
C SER A 560 17.71 12.87 -6.57
N GLY A 561 17.84 11.53 -6.50
CA GLY A 561 18.13 10.83 -5.26
C GLY A 561 16.91 10.55 -4.37
N VAL A 562 15.72 10.98 -4.76
CA VAL A 562 14.46 10.46 -4.20
C VAL A 562 14.24 9.05 -4.73
N TYR A 563 13.81 8.15 -3.90
CA TYR A 563 13.42 6.80 -4.32
C TYR A 563 12.22 6.32 -3.53
N GLU A 564 11.48 5.44 -4.16
CA GLU A 564 10.36 4.71 -3.59
C GLU A 564 10.70 3.22 -3.50
N THR A 565 10.19 2.55 -2.48
CA THR A 565 10.32 1.09 -2.31
C THR A 565 9.08 0.38 -2.82
N LEU A 566 9.19 -0.92 -3.08
CA LEU A 566 8.05 -1.78 -3.44
C LEU A 566 6.92 -1.77 -2.39
N THR A 567 7.23 -1.37 -1.16
CA THR A 567 6.25 -1.16 -0.07
C THR A 567 5.65 0.25 -0.05
N GLY A 568 5.88 1.07 -1.08
CA GLY A 568 5.28 2.39 -1.26
C GLY A 568 5.91 3.53 -0.44
N ASN A 569 7.00 3.27 0.29
CA ASN A 569 7.65 4.30 1.09
C ASN A 569 8.59 5.16 0.26
N LYS A 570 8.43 6.49 0.35
CA LYS A 570 9.27 7.48 -0.34
C LYS A 570 10.32 8.06 0.58
N TYR A 571 11.57 7.95 0.17
CA TYR A 571 12.73 8.41 0.91
C TYR A 571 13.32 9.67 0.28
N PHE A 572 13.40 10.75 1.06
CA PHE A 572 13.95 12.04 0.63
C PHE A 572 15.36 12.30 1.19
N MET A 573 15.86 11.44 2.08
CA MET A 573 17.12 11.66 2.80
C MET A 573 18.35 11.80 1.89
N TYR A 574 18.33 11.20 0.71
CA TYR A 574 19.44 11.31 -0.25
C TYR A 574 19.11 12.21 -1.44
N ALA A 575 18.00 12.93 -1.37
CA ALA A 575 17.64 13.89 -2.39
C ALA A 575 18.72 14.97 -2.59
N THR A 576 18.89 15.36 -3.84
CA THR A 576 19.70 16.51 -4.23
C THR A 576 18.91 17.36 -5.21
N LYS A 577 19.16 18.67 -5.24
CA LYS A 577 18.49 19.61 -6.12
C LYS A 577 19.48 20.61 -6.68
N SER A 578 19.50 20.77 -8.00
CA SER A 578 20.32 21.78 -8.68
C SER A 578 19.50 23.02 -9.00
N ALA A 579 20.19 24.15 -9.19
CA ALA A 579 19.53 25.40 -9.58
C ALA A 579 19.08 25.43 -11.06
N LYS A 580 19.52 24.45 -11.87
CA LYS A 580 19.27 24.34 -13.33
C LYS A 580 18.87 22.92 -13.69
#